data_e798f412ab54e97707331349c816318c
#
_entry.id   e798f412ab54e97707331349c816318c
#
_cell.length_a   1.000
_cell.length_b   1.000
_cell.length_c   1.000
_cell.angle_alpha   90.00
_cell.angle_beta   90.00
_cell.angle_gamma   90.00
#
_symmetry.space_group_name_H-M   'P 1'
#
loop_
_entity.id
_entity.type
_entity.pdbx_description
1 polymer ?
#
loop_
_entity_poly.entity_id
_entity_poly.type
_entity_poly.pdbx_seq_one_letter_code
_entity_poly.pdbx_strand_id
1 'polypeptide(L)'
;VVDCEPGAYLYCGLSRDASKEEIRKRIENNTITEIFNKIEVSKGDCVMVKAGTIHAIGAGILICEIQQNSNCTYRMYDYDRRDKFGNKRELHVDKALDVVDTKRYVPYESSSNAYDEALNEAAATIEADSSEGQLLVSCKYFECYKYDISDSVSINVDTASFRSVIFTEGCGTIRVGEDVKAYKAGDSFYITCLLYTSDAADE
;
A
#
# COMPACT_ATOMS: atom_id res chain seq x y z
N VAL A 1 1.63 8.17 -2.44
CA VAL A 1 2.21 8.92 -3.58
C VAL A 1 3.41 9.72 -3.07
N VAL A 2 4.60 9.34 -3.51
CA VAL A 2 5.85 10.03 -3.11
C VAL A 2 6.03 11.30 -3.92
N ASP A 3 5.73 11.23 -5.22
CA ASP A 3 5.77 12.37 -6.12
C ASP A 3 4.86 12.14 -7.33
N CYS A 4 4.37 13.19 -7.98
CA CYS A 4 3.56 13.06 -9.18
C CYS A 4 3.59 14.32 -10.05
N GLU A 5 3.36 14.14 -11.33
CA GLU A 5 3.13 15.22 -12.29
C GLU A 5 1.73 15.84 -12.10
N PRO A 6 1.53 17.11 -12.43
CA PRO A 6 0.19 17.73 -12.38
C PRO A 6 -0.82 16.98 -13.24
N GLY A 7 -1.99 16.67 -12.68
CA GLY A 7 -3.05 15.94 -13.37
C GLY A 7 -2.84 14.42 -13.44
N ALA A 8 -1.82 13.90 -12.77
CA ALA A 8 -1.60 12.47 -12.64
C ALA A 8 -2.77 11.81 -11.91
N TYR A 9 -3.08 10.57 -12.27
CA TYR A 9 -4.20 9.84 -11.71
C TYR A 9 -3.93 8.34 -11.68
N LEU A 10 -4.68 7.66 -10.83
CA LEU A 10 -4.76 6.21 -10.84
C LEU A 10 -6.23 5.76 -10.99
N TYR A 11 -6.40 4.52 -11.38
CA TYR A 11 -7.69 3.84 -11.27
C TYR A 11 -7.71 3.01 -9.99
N CYS A 12 -8.80 3.10 -9.22
CA CYS A 12 -9.03 2.28 -8.04
C CYS A 12 -10.51 1.95 -7.91
N GLY A 13 -10.85 0.68 -8.16
CA GLY A 13 -12.20 0.16 -8.15
C GLY A 13 -13.08 0.62 -9.32
N LEU A 14 -14.36 0.42 -9.15
CA LEU A 14 -15.40 0.77 -10.12
C LEU A 14 -16.08 2.09 -9.74
N SER A 15 -16.46 2.89 -10.73
CA SER A 15 -17.23 4.12 -10.54
C SER A 15 -18.71 3.87 -10.19
N ARG A 16 -19.20 2.66 -10.44
CA ARG A 16 -20.53 2.16 -10.11
C ARG A 16 -20.53 0.64 -9.97
N ASP A 17 -21.59 0.08 -9.43
CA ASP A 17 -21.78 -1.38 -9.41
C ASP A 17 -21.83 -1.91 -10.86
N ALA A 18 -21.20 -3.08 -11.07
CA ALA A 18 -21.25 -3.80 -12.33
C ALA A 18 -21.27 -5.31 -12.10
N SER A 19 -21.96 -6.08 -12.92
CA SER A 19 -21.92 -7.53 -12.82
C SER A 19 -20.62 -8.11 -13.42
N LYS A 20 -20.27 -9.32 -13.03
CA LYS A 20 -19.11 -10.04 -13.59
C LYS A 20 -19.24 -10.22 -15.10
N GLU A 21 -20.47 -10.43 -15.60
CA GLU A 21 -20.78 -10.57 -17.01
C GLU A 21 -20.56 -9.26 -17.75
N GLU A 22 -20.96 -8.12 -17.16
CA GLU A 22 -20.70 -6.81 -17.73
C GLU A 22 -19.21 -6.53 -17.78
N ILE A 23 -18.48 -6.78 -16.69
CA ILE A 23 -17.03 -6.59 -16.61
C ILE A 23 -16.35 -7.41 -17.72
N ARG A 24 -16.70 -8.68 -17.89
CA ARG A 24 -16.17 -9.55 -18.96
C ARG A 24 -16.40 -8.95 -20.35
N LYS A 25 -17.63 -8.57 -20.67
CA LYS A 25 -17.97 -7.97 -21.96
C LYS A 25 -17.18 -6.68 -22.23
N ARG A 26 -16.98 -5.86 -21.19
CA ARG A 26 -16.22 -4.63 -21.33
C ARG A 26 -14.73 -4.88 -21.55
N ILE A 27 -14.16 -5.93 -20.95
CA ILE A 27 -12.78 -6.37 -21.23
C ILE A 27 -12.67 -6.80 -22.70
N GLU A 28 -13.56 -7.67 -23.16
CA GLU A 28 -13.59 -8.17 -24.53
C GLU A 28 -13.73 -7.05 -25.58
N ASN A 29 -14.51 -6.01 -25.26
CA ASN A 29 -14.75 -4.86 -26.12
C ASN A 29 -13.75 -3.71 -25.91
N ASN A 30 -12.75 -3.85 -25.04
CA ASN A 30 -11.80 -2.79 -24.67
C ASN A 30 -12.46 -1.51 -24.12
N THR A 31 -13.59 -1.63 -23.43
CA THR A 31 -14.36 -0.50 -22.84
C THR A 31 -14.38 -0.54 -21.30
N ILE A 32 -13.61 -1.41 -20.67
CA ILE A 32 -13.63 -1.59 -19.21
C ILE A 32 -13.25 -0.31 -18.45
N THR A 33 -12.40 0.52 -19.03
CA THR A 33 -11.96 1.78 -18.43
C THR A 33 -13.08 2.81 -18.27
N GLU A 34 -14.20 2.68 -19.00
CA GLU A 34 -15.35 3.57 -18.87
C GLU A 34 -16.07 3.44 -17.53
N ILE A 35 -15.87 2.32 -16.85
CA ILE A 35 -16.47 2.06 -15.53
C ILE A 35 -15.42 2.03 -14.41
N PHE A 36 -14.17 2.33 -14.69
CA PHE A 36 -13.18 2.49 -13.63
C PHE A 36 -13.40 3.78 -12.86
N ASN A 37 -13.14 3.73 -11.57
CA ASN A 37 -13.10 4.92 -10.75
C ASN A 37 -11.72 5.56 -10.90
N LYS A 38 -11.69 6.79 -11.47
CA LYS A 38 -10.48 7.58 -11.66
C LYS A 38 -10.28 8.47 -10.44
N ILE A 39 -9.09 8.43 -9.85
CA ILE A 39 -8.69 9.26 -8.71
C ILE A 39 -7.51 10.11 -9.18
N GLU A 40 -7.68 11.42 -9.22
CA GLU A 40 -6.56 12.35 -9.37
C GLU A 40 -5.77 12.37 -8.06
N VAL A 41 -4.46 12.38 -8.16
CA VAL A 41 -3.57 12.26 -7.01
C VAL A 41 -2.61 13.43 -6.91
N SER A 42 -2.22 13.69 -5.68
CA SER A 42 -1.20 14.65 -5.31
C SER A 42 -0.13 13.99 -4.45
N LYS A 43 1.06 14.59 -4.40
CA LYS A 43 2.12 14.17 -3.49
C LYS A 43 1.59 14.10 -2.06
N GLY A 44 1.87 13.00 -1.38
CA GLY A 44 1.43 12.74 -0.01
C GLY A 44 0.12 11.95 0.10
N ASP A 45 -0.64 11.80 -0.99
CA ASP A 45 -1.86 11.01 -0.97
C ASP A 45 -1.57 9.54 -0.67
N CYS A 46 -2.47 8.92 0.09
CA CYS A 46 -2.46 7.50 0.39
C CYS A 46 -3.75 6.85 -0.12
N VAL A 47 -3.62 5.80 -0.89
CA VAL A 47 -4.77 5.06 -1.44
C VAL A 47 -4.71 3.62 -0.99
N MET A 48 -5.66 3.21 -0.16
CA MET A 48 -5.80 1.82 0.26
C MET A 48 -6.47 0.99 -0.83
N VAL A 49 -5.74 0.03 -1.34
CA VAL A 49 -6.24 -0.93 -2.35
C VAL A 49 -6.56 -2.24 -1.66
N LYS A 50 -7.84 -2.51 -1.43
CA LYS A 50 -8.31 -3.75 -0.80
C LYS A 50 -8.19 -4.94 -1.76
N ALA A 51 -8.08 -6.15 -1.21
CA ALA A 51 -8.13 -7.37 -2.03
C ALA A 51 -9.40 -7.39 -2.90
N GLY A 52 -9.25 -7.80 -4.16
CA GLY A 52 -10.35 -7.80 -5.15
C GLY A 52 -10.58 -6.45 -5.83
N THR A 53 -9.95 -5.37 -5.41
CA THR A 53 -10.11 -4.06 -6.05
C THR A 53 -9.31 -3.99 -7.36
N ILE A 54 -9.98 -3.71 -8.46
CA ILE A 54 -9.33 -3.40 -9.75
C ILE A 54 -8.55 -2.11 -9.58
N HIS A 55 -7.28 -2.10 -9.96
CA HIS A 55 -6.48 -0.89 -9.87
C HIS A 55 -5.41 -0.82 -10.95
N ALA A 56 -5.04 0.39 -11.31
CA ALA A 56 -3.93 0.65 -12.21
C ALA A 56 -3.34 2.04 -11.95
N ILE A 57 -2.03 2.13 -11.91
CA ILE A 57 -1.30 3.37 -11.69
C ILE A 57 -1.07 4.04 -13.03
N GLY A 58 -1.47 5.30 -13.14
CA GLY A 58 -1.26 6.13 -14.31
C GLY A 58 0.21 6.53 -14.49
N ALA A 59 0.49 7.20 -15.58
CA ALA A 59 1.81 7.77 -15.84
C ALA A 59 2.09 8.97 -14.92
N GLY A 60 3.37 9.30 -14.74
CA GLY A 60 3.80 10.48 -13.99
C GLY A 60 3.62 10.36 -12.47
N ILE A 61 3.58 9.16 -11.91
CA ILE A 61 3.42 8.92 -10.47
C ILE A 61 4.59 8.10 -9.96
N LEU A 62 5.23 8.57 -8.90
CA LEU A 62 6.16 7.80 -8.08
C LEU A 62 5.44 7.35 -6.82
N ILE A 63 5.36 6.05 -6.61
CA ILE A 63 4.68 5.47 -5.44
C ILE A 63 5.64 4.76 -4.50
N CYS A 64 5.28 4.71 -3.23
CA CYS A 64 5.76 3.73 -2.26
C CYS A 64 4.61 2.76 -1.98
N GLU A 65 4.74 1.51 -2.40
CA GLU A 65 3.71 0.50 -2.23
C GLU A 65 4.03 -0.39 -1.03
N ILE A 66 3.16 -0.34 -0.02
CA ILE A 66 3.21 -1.22 1.15
C ILE A 66 2.12 -2.26 0.98
N GLN A 67 2.48 -3.54 0.92
CA GLN A 67 1.53 -4.62 0.67
C GLN A 67 1.83 -5.85 1.50
N GLN A 68 0.82 -6.71 1.64
CA GLN A 68 1.04 -8.07 2.07
C GLN A 68 1.97 -8.81 1.10
N ASN A 69 2.83 -9.68 1.64
CA ASN A 69 3.71 -10.48 0.80
C ASN A 69 2.90 -11.46 -0.07
N SER A 70 2.75 -11.12 -1.35
CA SER A 70 2.12 -11.98 -2.36
C SER A 70 2.72 -11.69 -3.73
N ASN A 71 3.06 -12.74 -4.46
CA ASN A 71 3.48 -12.63 -5.85
C ASN A 71 2.36 -12.96 -6.85
N CYS A 72 1.12 -13.08 -6.37
CA CYS A 72 -0.04 -13.42 -7.20
C CYS A 72 -0.67 -12.15 -7.78
N THR A 73 -0.58 -11.98 -9.09
CA THR A 73 -1.24 -10.92 -9.82
C THR A 73 -2.23 -11.52 -10.82
N TYR A 74 -3.50 -11.17 -10.69
CA TYR A 74 -4.50 -11.49 -11.72
C TYR A 74 -4.68 -10.30 -12.64
N ARG A 75 -3.96 -10.31 -13.78
CA ARG A 75 -4.07 -9.26 -14.78
C ARG A 75 -5.40 -9.40 -15.54
N MET A 76 -6.29 -8.47 -15.32
CA MET A 76 -7.62 -8.47 -15.92
C MET A 76 -7.64 -7.77 -17.28
N TYR A 77 -6.87 -6.70 -17.45
CA TYR A 77 -6.80 -5.87 -18.62
C TYR A 77 -5.40 -5.25 -18.77
N ASP A 78 -4.94 -5.04 -19.99
CA ASP A 78 -3.61 -4.48 -20.28
C ASP A 78 -3.62 -3.47 -21.43
N TYR A 79 -4.74 -2.79 -21.69
CA TYR A 79 -4.86 -1.74 -22.69
C TYR A 79 -4.45 -2.17 -24.11
N ASP A 80 -4.58 -3.46 -24.43
CA ASP A 80 -4.11 -4.08 -25.67
C ASP A 80 -2.62 -3.83 -25.98
N ARG A 81 -1.79 -3.58 -24.94
CA ARG A 81 -0.36 -3.31 -25.10
C ARG A 81 0.37 -4.53 -25.63
N ARG A 82 1.37 -4.25 -26.47
CA ARG A 82 2.25 -5.26 -27.04
C ARG A 82 3.70 -4.95 -26.70
N ASP A 83 4.49 -5.97 -26.55
CA ASP A 83 5.94 -5.84 -26.42
C ASP A 83 6.58 -5.48 -27.78
N LYS A 84 7.89 -5.28 -27.80
CA LYS A 84 8.66 -5.00 -29.01
C LYS A 84 8.61 -6.09 -30.08
N PHE A 85 8.11 -7.26 -29.74
CA PHE A 85 7.93 -8.39 -30.66
C PHE A 85 6.46 -8.56 -31.10
N GLY A 86 5.56 -7.70 -30.65
CA GLY A 86 4.14 -7.76 -30.95
C GLY A 86 3.30 -8.65 -30.05
N ASN A 87 3.90 -9.26 -29.01
CA ASN A 87 3.19 -10.16 -28.10
C ASN A 87 2.40 -9.36 -27.06
N LYS A 88 1.21 -9.84 -26.71
CA LYS A 88 0.42 -9.34 -25.58
C LYS A 88 0.85 -10.05 -24.29
N ARG A 89 0.72 -9.38 -23.16
CA ARG A 89 0.84 -10.02 -21.85
C ARG A 89 -0.34 -10.94 -21.60
N GLU A 90 -0.10 -12.04 -20.90
CA GLU A 90 -1.15 -12.95 -20.48
C GLU A 90 -2.16 -12.25 -19.58
N LEU A 91 -3.44 -12.49 -19.84
CA LEU A 91 -4.55 -12.06 -19.00
C LEU A 91 -5.11 -13.23 -18.21
N HIS A 92 -5.55 -12.96 -17.00
CA HIS A 92 -6.11 -13.94 -16.07
C HIS A 92 -7.59 -13.63 -15.80
N VAL A 93 -8.37 -13.36 -16.85
CA VAL A 93 -9.73 -12.80 -16.75
C VAL A 93 -10.64 -13.64 -15.86
N ASP A 94 -10.65 -14.96 -16.06
CA ASP A 94 -11.53 -15.86 -15.27
C ASP A 94 -11.17 -15.80 -13.77
N LYS A 95 -9.90 -15.98 -13.43
CA LYS A 95 -9.42 -15.91 -12.04
C LYS A 95 -9.66 -14.52 -11.42
N ALA A 96 -9.47 -13.46 -12.20
CA ALA A 96 -9.73 -12.11 -11.74
C ALA A 96 -11.24 -11.89 -11.47
N LEU A 97 -12.12 -12.41 -12.33
CA LEU A 97 -13.56 -12.33 -12.13
C LEU A 97 -14.05 -13.16 -10.92
N ASP A 98 -13.33 -14.20 -10.52
CA ASP A 98 -13.69 -14.96 -9.32
C ASP A 98 -13.56 -14.12 -8.05
N VAL A 99 -12.55 -13.24 -8.00
CA VAL A 99 -12.17 -12.47 -6.79
C VAL A 99 -12.48 -10.98 -6.86
N VAL A 100 -12.90 -10.46 -8.01
CA VAL A 100 -13.11 -9.01 -8.20
C VAL A 100 -14.26 -8.49 -7.35
N ASP A 101 -14.04 -7.33 -6.72
CA ASP A 101 -15.10 -6.55 -6.13
C ASP A 101 -15.92 -5.87 -7.24
N THR A 102 -17.20 -6.19 -7.30
CA THR A 102 -18.16 -5.70 -8.31
C THR A 102 -18.93 -4.45 -7.87
N LYS A 103 -18.64 -3.96 -6.65
CA LYS A 103 -19.31 -2.79 -6.08
C LYS A 103 -18.58 -1.51 -6.46
N ARG A 104 -19.34 -0.42 -6.42
CA ARG A 104 -18.77 0.91 -6.52
C ARG A 104 -17.68 1.10 -5.45
N TYR A 105 -16.56 1.64 -5.87
CA TYR A 105 -15.47 1.97 -4.96
C TYR A 105 -15.90 3.02 -3.93
N VAL A 106 -15.55 2.74 -2.69
CA VAL A 106 -15.67 3.69 -1.57
C VAL A 106 -14.26 3.93 -1.03
N PRO A 107 -13.80 5.19 -1.00
CA PRO A 107 -12.50 5.52 -0.44
C PRO A 107 -12.36 4.99 1.00
N TYR A 108 -11.15 4.57 1.33
CA TYR A 108 -10.79 4.26 2.71
C TYR A 108 -10.59 5.57 3.49
N GLU A 109 -11.28 5.69 4.62
CA GLU A 109 -11.07 6.79 5.56
C GLU A 109 -10.39 6.22 6.80
N SER A 110 -9.18 6.68 7.13
CA SER A 110 -8.41 6.21 8.28
C SER A 110 -9.11 6.43 9.62
N SER A 111 -10.06 7.35 9.66
CA SER A 111 -10.90 7.61 10.83
C SER A 111 -12.16 6.76 10.91
N SER A 112 -12.52 6.06 9.84
CA SER A 112 -13.67 5.17 9.84
C SER A 112 -13.26 3.79 10.35
N ASN A 113 -13.54 3.50 11.60
CA ASN A 113 -13.40 2.17 12.23
C ASN A 113 -14.27 1.07 11.57
N ALA A 114 -14.80 1.34 10.38
CA ALA A 114 -15.75 0.48 9.69
C ALA A 114 -15.13 -0.81 9.11
N TYR A 115 -13.82 -1.02 9.21
CA TYR A 115 -13.22 -2.20 8.61
C TYR A 115 -13.08 -3.39 9.55
N ASP A 116 -13.12 -3.18 10.87
CA ASP A 116 -13.05 -4.30 11.82
C ASP A 116 -13.47 -3.89 13.24
N GLU A 117 -14.76 -3.80 13.50
CA GLU A 117 -15.26 -3.86 14.90
C GLU A 117 -14.84 -5.16 15.63
N ALA A 118 -14.44 -6.18 14.88
CA ALA A 118 -14.01 -7.47 15.42
C ALA A 118 -12.49 -7.57 15.73
N LEU A 119 -11.66 -6.59 15.34
CA LEU A 119 -10.21 -6.62 15.55
C LEU A 119 -9.69 -5.51 16.47
N ASN A 120 -10.57 -4.63 16.97
CA ASN A 120 -10.19 -3.57 17.91
C ASN A 120 -9.79 -4.07 19.32
N GLU A 121 -9.92 -5.36 19.62
CA GLU A 121 -9.45 -5.91 20.90
C GLU A 121 -7.95 -6.23 20.93
N ALA A 122 -7.24 -6.14 19.80
CA ALA A 122 -5.81 -6.45 19.72
C ALA A 122 -4.95 -5.31 19.21
N ALA A 123 -5.48 -4.12 19.00
CA ALA A 123 -4.68 -2.94 18.73
C ALA A 123 -3.97 -2.54 20.01
N ALA A 124 -2.75 -3.03 20.20
CA ALA A 124 -1.86 -2.47 21.18
C ALA A 124 -1.74 -0.99 20.92
N THR A 125 -2.14 -0.18 21.88
CA THR A 125 -2.04 1.27 21.84
C THR A 125 -0.55 1.57 21.69
N ILE A 126 -0.13 1.90 20.46
CA ILE A 126 1.19 2.47 20.25
C ILE A 126 1.04 3.91 20.72
N GLU A 127 1.47 4.17 21.96
CA GLU A 127 1.71 5.53 22.40
C GLU A 127 2.87 6.06 21.53
N ALA A 128 2.52 6.67 20.41
CA ALA A 128 3.44 7.51 19.69
C ALA A 128 3.73 8.70 20.61
N ASP A 129 4.95 8.76 21.15
CA ASP A 129 5.39 9.96 21.82
C ASP A 129 5.29 11.11 20.82
N SER A 130 4.37 11.92 21.09
CA SER A 130 3.83 13.18 20.60
C SER A 130 4.53 13.98 19.50
N SER A 131 5.23 13.45 18.57
CA SER A 131 5.69 14.21 17.42
C SER A 131 5.20 13.63 16.10
N GLU A 132 4.01 14.04 15.68
CA GLU A 132 3.68 14.24 14.26
C GLU A 132 3.58 13.01 13.34
N GLY A 133 3.37 11.80 13.89
CA GLY A 133 3.05 10.61 13.10
C GLY A 133 1.59 10.62 12.64
N GLN A 134 1.36 10.60 11.35
CA GLN A 134 0.02 10.46 10.77
C GLN A 134 -0.26 8.99 10.46
N LEU A 135 -1.30 8.42 11.05
CA LEU A 135 -1.80 7.11 10.63
C LEU A 135 -2.41 7.22 9.23
N LEU A 136 -1.84 6.50 8.27
CA LEU A 136 -2.31 6.46 6.89
C LEU A 136 -3.29 5.31 6.67
N VAL A 137 -2.94 4.12 7.16
CA VAL A 137 -3.71 2.89 6.99
C VAL A 137 -3.56 2.02 8.23
N SER A 138 -4.67 1.46 8.70
CA SER A 138 -4.69 0.35 9.65
C SER A 138 -5.54 -0.78 9.09
N CYS A 139 -5.03 -1.99 9.08
CA CYS A 139 -5.75 -3.17 8.64
C CYS A 139 -5.28 -4.40 9.42
N LYS A 140 -5.96 -5.53 9.27
CA LYS A 140 -5.63 -6.80 9.93
C LYS A 140 -4.16 -7.22 9.79
N TYR A 141 -3.44 -6.74 8.76
CA TYR A 141 -2.15 -7.26 8.37
C TYR A 141 -1.00 -6.32 8.68
N PHE A 142 -1.25 -5.01 8.66
CA PHE A 142 -0.26 -3.98 8.94
C PHE A 142 -0.91 -2.63 9.27
N GLU A 143 -0.13 -1.79 9.90
CA GLU A 143 -0.39 -0.35 10.03
C GLU A 143 0.69 0.42 9.29
N CYS A 144 0.32 1.54 8.70
CA CYS A 144 1.24 2.42 8.00
C CYS A 144 1.11 3.84 8.57
N TYR A 145 2.23 4.37 9.02
CA TYR A 145 2.35 5.73 9.55
C TYR A 145 3.28 6.56 8.67
N LYS A 146 2.98 7.83 8.52
CA LYS A 146 3.86 8.83 7.91
C LYS A 146 4.37 9.77 8.98
N TYR A 147 5.66 10.07 8.94
CA TYR A 147 6.31 11.04 9.80
C TYR A 147 6.98 12.11 8.94
N ASP A 148 6.70 13.38 9.23
CA ASP A 148 7.43 14.52 8.69
C ASP A 148 8.40 15.01 9.79
N ILE A 149 9.70 14.68 9.62
CA ILE A 149 10.71 14.83 10.67
C ILE A 149 11.57 16.06 10.36
N SER A 150 11.50 17.08 11.22
CA SER A 150 12.33 18.29 11.12
C SER A 150 13.63 18.21 11.94
N ASP A 151 13.64 17.44 13.02
CA ASP A 151 14.81 17.24 13.89
C ASP A 151 14.99 15.77 14.19
N SER A 152 14.22 15.23 15.11
CA SER A 152 14.29 13.81 15.49
C SER A 152 12.93 13.27 15.89
N VAL A 153 12.75 11.96 15.73
CA VAL A 153 11.60 11.22 16.24
C VAL A 153 12.10 9.92 16.88
N SER A 154 11.52 9.55 18.01
CA SER A 154 11.74 8.26 18.64
C SER A 154 10.54 7.38 18.47
N ILE A 155 10.74 6.19 17.91
CA ILE A 155 9.67 5.21 17.68
C ILE A 155 9.98 3.99 18.53
N ASN A 156 9.05 3.61 19.40
CA ASN A 156 9.21 2.41 20.17
C ASN A 156 9.04 1.15 19.30
N VAL A 157 9.95 0.21 19.43
CA VAL A 157 9.87 -1.12 18.80
C VAL A 157 9.77 -2.14 19.90
N ASP A 158 8.61 -2.72 20.07
CA ASP A 158 8.32 -3.74 21.06
C ASP A 158 8.56 -5.17 20.53
N THR A 159 8.17 -6.16 21.31
CA THR A 159 8.29 -7.58 20.93
C THR A 159 7.13 -8.09 20.07
N ALA A 160 6.09 -7.29 19.85
CA ALA A 160 4.88 -7.74 19.16
C ALA A 160 5.09 -7.84 17.64
N SER A 161 5.84 -6.90 17.04
CA SER A 161 6.08 -6.91 15.59
C SER A 161 7.36 -6.16 15.21
N PHE A 162 7.83 -6.42 14.02
CA PHE A 162 8.89 -5.65 13.37
C PHE A 162 8.40 -4.27 12.91
N ARG A 163 9.36 -3.39 12.59
CA ARG A 163 9.11 -2.13 11.89
C ARG A 163 9.86 -2.11 10.57
N SER A 164 9.18 -1.69 9.51
CA SER A 164 9.82 -1.36 8.23
C SER A 164 9.78 0.15 8.06
N VAL A 165 10.94 0.76 7.95
CA VAL A 165 11.08 2.22 7.80
C VAL A 165 11.57 2.51 6.40
N ILE A 166 10.88 3.40 5.69
CA ILE A 166 11.23 3.81 4.33
C ILE A 166 11.37 5.33 4.33
N PHE A 167 12.53 5.83 3.92
CA PHE A 167 12.78 7.25 3.79
C PHE A 167 12.44 7.72 2.39
N THR A 168 11.35 8.45 2.25
CA THR A 168 10.89 8.95 0.95
C THR A 168 11.57 10.26 0.55
N GLU A 169 12.08 11.01 1.54
CA GLU A 169 12.74 12.30 1.32
C GLU A 169 13.86 12.53 2.34
N GLY A 170 14.76 13.47 2.03
CA GLY A 170 15.79 13.93 2.95
C GLY A 170 16.96 12.96 3.15
N CYS A 171 17.74 13.26 4.16
CA CYS A 171 18.86 12.45 4.62
C CYS A 171 19.11 12.70 6.11
N GLY A 172 19.76 11.75 6.78
CA GLY A 172 20.05 11.85 8.20
C GLY A 172 20.66 10.57 8.73
N THR A 173 20.38 10.28 10.01
CA THR A 173 20.84 9.05 10.66
C THR A 173 19.67 8.35 11.34
N ILE A 174 19.65 7.03 11.24
CA ILE A 174 18.78 6.16 12.03
C ILE A 174 19.63 5.47 13.10
N ARG A 175 19.13 5.43 14.33
CA ARG A 175 19.77 4.76 15.46
C ARG A 175 18.88 3.66 15.99
N VAL A 176 19.42 2.47 16.18
CA VAL A 176 18.75 1.33 16.83
C VAL A 176 19.72 0.77 17.86
N GLY A 177 19.44 0.99 19.14
CA GLY A 177 20.39 0.70 20.21
C GLY A 177 21.69 1.49 20.04
N GLU A 178 22.82 0.79 19.96
CA GLU A 178 24.15 1.39 19.73
C GLU A 178 24.47 1.58 18.23
N ASP A 179 23.74 0.91 17.36
CA ASP A 179 23.95 0.99 15.92
C ASP A 179 23.42 2.31 15.34
N VAL A 180 24.27 2.99 14.57
CA VAL A 180 23.93 4.21 13.86
C VAL A 180 24.25 4.05 12.37
N LYS A 181 23.27 4.32 11.53
CA LYS A 181 23.40 4.25 10.07
C LYS A 181 22.95 5.57 9.44
N ALA A 182 23.70 6.06 8.46
CA ALA A 182 23.23 7.15 7.64
C ALA A 182 22.17 6.65 6.64
N TYR A 183 21.20 7.51 6.32
CA TYR A 183 20.20 7.25 5.30
C TYR A 183 20.06 8.44 4.33
N LYS A 184 19.49 8.15 3.20
CA LYS A 184 19.03 9.11 2.19
C LYS A 184 17.67 8.70 1.64
N ALA A 185 17.04 9.56 0.87
CA ALA A 185 15.81 9.24 0.16
C ALA A 185 15.95 7.96 -0.68
N GLY A 186 14.97 7.07 -0.58
CA GLY A 186 14.92 5.75 -1.19
C GLY A 186 15.49 4.63 -0.33
N ASP A 187 16.17 4.92 0.76
CA ASP A 187 16.67 3.87 1.67
C ASP A 187 15.54 3.29 2.52
N SER A 188 15.68 2.01 2.84
CA SER A 188 14.75 1.31 3.73
C SER A 188 15.49 0.48 4.77
N PHE A 189 14.90 0.38 5.96
CA PHE A 189 15.44 -0.38 7.07
C PHE A 189 14.39 -1.33 7.62
N TYR A 190 14.80 -2.54 7.88
CA TYR A 190 13.99 -3.52 8.57
C TYR A 190 14.51 -3.67 10.01
N ILE A 191 13.66 -3.31 10.97
CA ILE A 191 13.97 -3.34 12.37
C ILE A 191 13.20 -4.51 12.98
N THR A 192 13.92 -5.55 13.37
CA THR A 192 13.33 -6.73 13.98
C THR A 192 12.75 -6.39 15.35
N CYS A 193 11.69 -7.09 15.76
CA CYS A 193 11.26 -7.06 17.15
C CYS A 193 12.42 -7.52 18.05
N LEU A 194 12.55 -6.90 19.23
CA LEU A 194 13.54 -7.28 20.22
C LEU A 194 13.19 -8.67 20.77
N LEU A 195 13.65 -9.71 20.07
CA LEU A 195 13.79 -11.03 20.68
C LEU A 195 15.00 -10.95 21.60
N TYR A 196 14.77 -10.94 22.89
CA TYR A 196 15.82 -11.29 23.84
C TYR A 196 16.26 -12.72 23.52
N THR A 197 17.34 -12.85 22.78
CA THR A 197 18.14 -14.06 22.92
C THR A 197 18.84 -13.92 24.28
N SER A 198 18.27 -14.52 25.31
CA SER A 198 19.06 -14.83 26.46
C SER A 198 20.18 -15.73 25.96
N ASP A 199 21.41 -15.25 25.95
CA ASP A 199 22.57 -16.09 25.82
C ASP A 199 22.57 -17.07 27.03
N ALA A 200 22.04 -18.25 26.77
CA ALA A 200 22.32 -19.40 27.55
C ALA A 200 23.70 -19.94 27.08
N ALA A 201 24.74 -19.19 27.38
CA ALA A 201 26.09 -19.67 27.29
C ALA A 201 26.74 -19.30 28.61
N ASP A 202 26.60 -20.23 29.56
CA ASP A 202 27.64 -20.48 30.58
C ASP A 202 27.17 -21.67 31.43
N GLU A 203 27.53 -22.87 30.96
CA GLU A 203 28.00 -23.97 31.82
C GLU A 203 28.95 -24.86 31.01
#